data_b7cdf313b22fc1437e582dac1365af08
#
_entry.id   b7cdf313b22fc1437e582dac1365af08
#
_cell.length_a   1.000
_cell.length_b   1.000
_cell.length_c   1.000
_cell.angle_alpha   90.00
_cell.angle_beta   90.00
_cell.angle_gamma   90.00
#
_symmetry.space_group_name_H-M   'P 1'
#
loop_
_entity.id
_entity.type
_entity.pdbx_description
1 polymer ?
#
loop_
_entity_poly.entity_id
_entity_poly.type
_entity_poly.pdbx_seq_one_letter_code
_entity_poly.pdbx_strand_id
1 'polypeptide(L)'
;MSAFQKVYTKISQVTKATCSLKATGVGFDELAYIHGRLAQVVKIWGDEITLQVFSGTEGIPTNAEVIFLGKAPTLKVSDELCGRFFNAFGQPIDGGPEIIPDKELDINGNPMNPASREFPAEFIQTGISTIDGMNTLVRGQKLPIFSGSGLPHNDLAAQIARQAKVVGTDDDFAVIFAAMGITHEEANFFMKDFERTGALERVTVFMNLADDPAIERILTPKMALTTAEYFAFEKNMHVLVILTDLSNYCEALREVSAARDEVPGRRGYPGYMYTDLAGIYERAGRIAG
;
A
#
# COMPACT_ATOMS: atom_id res chain seq x y z
N MET A 1 -24.27 -7.76 -9.54
CA MET A 1 -25.52 -7.10 -9.12
C MET A 1 -25.22 -5.62 -9.03
N SER A 2 -25.88 -4.77 -9.82
CA SER A 2 -25.74 -3.32 -9.72
C SER A 2 -26.27 -2.89 -8.35
N ALA A 3 -25.38 -2.63 -7.42
CA ALA A 3 -25.75 -1.94 -6.19
C ALA A 3 -26.28 -0.55 -6.58
N PHE A 4 -27.41 -0.14 -6.00
CA PHE A 4 -27.94 1.20 -6.18
C PHE A 4 -26.86 2.19 -5.75
N GLN A 5 -26.24 2.86 -6.71
CA GLN A 5 -25.29 3.92 -6.42
C GLN A 5 -26.03 5.10 -5.78
N LYS A 6 -25.54 5.54 -4.63
CA LYS A 6 -26.10 6.73 -3.96
C LYS A 6 -25.45 7.96 -4.56
N VAL A 7 -26.26 8.85 -5.08
CA VAL A 7 -25.83 10.08 -5.73
C VAL A 7 -26.33 11.29 -4.94
N TYR A 8 -25.44 12.20 -4.64
CA TYR A 8 -25.71 13.46 -3.95
C TYR A 8 -25.14 14.64 -4.76
N THR A 9 -25.79 15.77 -4.77
CA THR A 9 -25.44 16.93 -5.60
C THR A 9 -25.20 18.21 -4.80
N LYS A 10 -25.15 18.13 -3.46
CA LYS A 10 -24.97 19.29 -2.60
C LYS A 10 -23.81 19.10 -1.65
N ILE A 11 -22.70 19.74 -1.96
CA ILE A 11 -21.52 19.81 -1.11
C ILE A 11 -21.68 21.00 -0.17
N SER A 12 -21.52 20.77 1.13
CA SER A 12 -21.64 21.80 2.17
C SER A 12 -20.36 22.60 2.35
N GLN A 13 -19.20 21.96 2.16
CA GLN A 13 -17.90 22.58 2.33
C GLN A 13 -16.87 21.94 1.41
N VAL A 14 -15.98 22.76 0.86
CA VAL A 14 -14.78 22.32 0.10
C VAL A 14 -13.56 22.95 0.76
N THR A 15 -12.58 22.13 1.15
CA THR A 15 -11.26 22.56 1.63
C THR A 15 -10.20 22.18 0.60
N LYS A 16 -8.91 22.41 0.89
CA LYS A 16 -7.81 22.07 -0.03
C LYS A 16 -7.75 20.59 -0.40
N ALA A 17 -8.18 19.69 0.50
CA ALA A 17 -8.06 18.25 0.31
C ALA A 17 -9.36 17.49 0.56
N THR A 18 -10.36 18.12 1.19
CA THR A 18 -11.59 17.44 1.60
C THR A 18 -12.85 18.14 1.11
N CYS A 19 -13.90 17.36 0.93
CA CYS A 19 -15.25 17.84 0.66
C CYS A 19 -16.20 17.26 1.71
N SER A 20 -17.08 18.10 2.28
CA SER A 20 -18.12 17.66 3.20
C SER A 20 -19.50 17.79 2.57
N LEU A 21 -20.37 16.83 2.85
CA LEU A 21 -21.76 16.82 2.38
C LEU A 21 -22.64 16.08 3.36
N LYS A 22 -23.95 16.25 3.23
CA LYS A 22 -24.93 15.44 3.97
C LYS A 22 -25.31 14.22 3.16
N ALA A 23 -25.09 13.02 3.75
CA ALA A 23 -25.48 11.76 3.17
C ALA A 23 -25.83 10.74 4.25
N THR A 24 -26.61 9.72 3.90
CA THR A 24 -27.04 8.68 4.82
C THR A 24 -26.74 7.28 4.28
N GLY A 25 -26.43 6.34 5.18
CA GLY A 25 -26.14 4.95 4.84
C GLY A 25 -24.85 4.79 4.04
N VAL A 26 -23.87 5.63 4.33
CA VAL A 26 -22.51 5.58 3.79
C VAL A 26 -21.60 5.00 4.87
N GLY A 27 -20.65 4.14 4.49
CA GLY A 27 -19.71 3.51 5.39
C GLY A 27 -18.40 4.31 5.52
N PHE A 28 -17.69 4.10 6.62
CA PHE A 28 -16.31 4.57 6.77
C PHE A 28 -15.42 3.84 5.76
N ASP A 29 -14.40 4.52 5.22
CA ASP A 29 -13.52 4.05 4.15
C ASP A 29 -14.21 3.78 2.80
N GLU A 30 -15.50 4.02 2.66
CA GLU A 30 -16.21 3.86 1.39
C GLU A 30 -15.64 4.80 0.31
N LEU A 31 -15.44 4.27 -0.88
CA LEU A 31 -15.03 5.06 -2.03
C LEU A 31 -16.19 5.82 -2.65
N ALA A 32 -15.89 7.00 -3.19
CA ALA A 32 -16.82 7.81 -3.96
C ALA A 32 -16.12 8.46 -5.16
N TYR A 33 -16.87 8.78 -6.19
CA TYR A 33 -16.45 9.71 -7.22
C TYR A 33 -17.06 11.08 -6.97
N ILE A 34 -16.25 12.13 -7.08
CA ILE A 34 -16.66 13.51 -6.99
C ILE A 34 -16.09 14.28 -8.18
N HIS A 35 -16.93 14.79 -9.04
CA HIS A 35 -16.51 15.50 -10.26
C HIS A 35 -15.45 14.73 -11.07
N GLY A 36 -15.65 13.41 -11.22
CA GLY A 36 -14.72 12.50 -11.91
C GLY A 36 -13.45 12.12 -11.16
N ARG A 37 -13.25 12.62 -9.94
CA ARG A 37 -12.09 12.30 -9.08
C ARG A 37 -12.46 11.26 -8.04
N LEU A 38 -11.54 10.35 -7.77
CA LEU A 38 -11.72 9.36 -6.70
C LEU A 38 -11.55 10.03 -5.33
N ALA A 39 -12.40 9.65 -4.40
CA ALA A 39 -12.39 10.13 -3.03
C ALA A 39 -12.74 8.98 -2.07
N GLN A 40 -12.44 9.16 -0.79
CA GLN A 40 -12.68 8.19 0.27
C GLN A 40 -13.35 8.86 1.46
N VAL A 41 -14.32 8.18 2.08
CA VAL A 41 -14.96 8.62 3.32
C VAL A 41 -13.98 8.52 4.48
N VAL A 42 -13.63 9.66 5.07
CA VAL A 42 -12.66 9.74 6.18
C VAL A 42 -13.26 10.18 7.50
N LYS A 43 -14.48 10.71 7.47
CA LYS A 43 -15.19 11.11 8.68
C LYS A 43 -16.70 11.01 8.47
N ILE A 44 -17.37 10.50 9.50
CA ILE A 44 -18.83 10.42 9.58
C ILE A 44 -19.26 11.04 10.92
N TRP A 45 -20.09 12.09 10.85
CA TRP A 45 -20.65 12.73 12.03
C TRP A 45 -22.16 12.93 11.86
N GLY A 46 -22.95 11.98 12.34
CA GLY A 46 -24.39 11.96 12.07
C GLY A 46 -24.67 11.76 10.57
N ASP A 47 -25.28 12.76 9.95
CA ASP A 47 -25.54 12.81 8.50
C ASP A 47 -24.46 13.56 7.71
N GLU A 48 -23.49 14.15 8.39
CA GLU A 48 -22.38 14.86 7.75
C GLU A 48 -21.21 13.92 7.46
N ILE A 49 -20.86 13.80 6.18
CA ILE A 49 -19.81 12.95 5.65
C ILE A 49 -18.68 13.82 5.12
N THR A 50 -17.44 13.52 5.50
CA THR A 50 -16.26 14.16 4.92
C THR A 50 -15.52 13.17 4.02
N LEU A 51 -15.29 13.58 2.78
CA LEU A 51 -14.53 12.86 1.77
C LEU A 51 -13.13 13.46 1.61
N GLN A 52 -12.11 12.65 1.65
CA GLN A 52 -10.76 12.97 1.20
C GLN A 52 -10.69 12.75 -0.31
N VAL A 53 -10.42 13.80 -1.08
CA VAL A 53 -10.24 13.69 -2.54
C VAL A 53 -8.78 13.41 -2.85
N PHE A 54 -8.49 12.31 -3.55
CA PHE A 54 -7.11 11.87 -3.76
C PHE A 54 -6.28 12.86 -4.61
N SER A 55 -6.85 13.37 -5.68
CA SER A 55 -6.19 14.31 -6.59
C SER A 55 -6.46 15.79 -6.29
N GLY A 56 -6.81 16.12 -5.03
CA GLY A 56 -7.13 17.50 -4.62
C GLY A 56 -8.54 17.94 -5.03
N THR A 57 -8.93 19.12 -4.56
CA THR A 57 -10.30 19.66 -4.69
C THR A 57 -10.40 20.85 -5.63
N GLU A 58 -9.29 21.27 -6.25
CA GLU A 58 -9.27 22.43 -7.15
C GLU A 58 -10.28 22.28 -8.29
N GLY A 59 -11.13 23.28 -8.45
CA GLY A 59 -12.15 23.33 -9.50
C GLY A 59 -13.38 22.44 -9.25
N ILE A 60 -13.53 21.83 -8.08
CA ILE A 60 -14.76 21.11 -7.72
C ILE A 60 -15.83 22.13 -7.31
N PRO A 61 -16.94 22.24 -8.04
CA PRO A 61 -18.02 23.15 -7.67
C PRO A 61 -18.87 22.54 -6.54
N THR A 62 -19.50 23.40 -5.73
CA THR A 62 -20.34 22.97 -4.60
C THR A 62 -21.61 22.20 -5.00
N ASN A 63 -21.97 22.24 -6.26
CA ASN A 63 -23.06 21.46 -6.84
C ASN A 63 -22.57 20.23 -7.63
N ALA A 64 -21.29 19.86 -7.48
CA ALA A 64 -20.77 18.66 -8.12
C ALA A 64 -21.50 17.40 -7.64
N GLU A 65 -21.62 16.46 -8.55
CA GLU A 65 -22.19 15.14 -8.28
C GLU A 65 -21.19 14.30 -7.49
N VAL A 66 -21.68 13.69 -6.40
CA VAL A 66 -20.94 12.74 -5.56
C VAL A 66 -21.62 11.39 -5.66
N ILE A 67 -20.89 10.39 -6.14
CA ILE A 67 -21.38 9.04 -6.38
C ILE A 67 -20.66 8.09 -5.44
N PHE A 68 -21.34 7.56 -4.43
CA PHE A 68 -20.80 6.56 -3.52
C PHE A 68 -20.80 5.16 -4.16
N LEU A 69 -19.68 4.42 -4.01
CA LEU A 69 -19.47 3.14 -4.67
C LEU A 69 -19.94 1.94 -3.86
N GLY A 70 -20.28 2.13 -2.58
CA GLY A 70 -20.75 1.05 -1.69
C GLY A 70 -19.65 0.06 -1.31
N LYS A 71 -18.38 0.39 -1.54
CA LYS A 71 -17.23 -0.47 -1.20
C LYS A 71 -16.02 0.34 -0.73
N ALA A 72 -15.24 -0.27 0.16
CA ALA A 72 -13.91 0.21 0.55
C ALA A 72 -12.90 0.00 -0.61
N PRO A 73 -11.69 0.56 -0.54
CA PRO A 73 -10.63 0.28 -1.51
C PRO A 73 -10.32 -1.21 -1.58
N THR A 74 -10.31 -1.74 -2.80
CA THR A 74 -10.00 -3.15 -3.08
C THR A 74 -8.86 -3.24 -4.08
N LEU A 75 -8.13 -4.35 -4.03
CA LEU A 75 -7.13 -4.72 -5.04
C LEU A 75 -7.61 -5.93 -5.82
N LYS A 76 -7.52 -5.85 -7.14
CA LYS A 76 -7.69 -6.97 -8.04
C LYS A 76 -6.43 -7.84 -7.99
N VAL A 77 -6.57 -9.12 -7.64
CA VAL A 77 -5.44 -10.05 -7.48
C VAL A 77 -5.56 -11.23 -8.43
N SER A 78 -4.44 -11.63 -8.98
CA SER A 78 -4.24 -12.85 -9.78
C SER A 78 -2.75 -13.17 -9.88
N ASP A 79 -2.40 -14.31 -10.46
CA ASP A 79 -1.00 -14.67 -10.71
C ASP A 79 -0.30 -13.71 -11.69
N GLU A 80 -1.09 -13.00 -12.52
CA GLU A 80 -0.59 -11.99 -13.47
C GLU A 80 0.05 -10.76 -12.80
N LEU A 81 -0.05 -10.61 -11.48
CA LEU A 81 0.63 -9.54 -10.74
C LEU A 81 2.15 -9.71 -10.71
N CYS A 82 2.66 -10.95 -10.79
CA CYS A 82 4.09 -11.21 -10.86
C CYS A 82 4.69 -10.62 -12.15
N GLY A 83 5.86 -10.02 -12.03
CA GLY A 83 6.55 -9.44 -13.17
C GLY A 83 6.06 -8.05 -13.61
N ARG A 84 5.21 -7.40 -12.83
CA ARG A 84 4.53 -6.18 -13.23
C ARG A 84 4.80 -5.00 -12.31
N PHE A 85 4.60 -3.80 -12.85
CA PHE A 85 4.68 -2.53 -12.13
C PHE A 85 3.30 -1.88 -12.03
N PHE A 86 2.94 -1.43 -10.84
CA PHE A 86 1.65 -0.84 -10.52
C PHE A 86 1.80 0.50 -9.80
N ASN A 87 0.80 1.37 -9.96
CA ASN A 87 0.65 2.56 -9.13
C ASN A 87 -0.01 2.22 -7.77
N ALA A 88 -0.25 3.24 -6.95
CA ALA A 88 -0.89 3.13 -5.64
C ALA A 88 -2.34 2.60 -5.66
N PHE A 89 -2.97 2.50 -6.82
CA PHE A 89 -4.32 1.95 -7.00
C PHE A 89 -4.33 0.55 -7.61
N GLY A 90 -3.16 -0.05 -7.80
CA GLY A 90 -3.04 -1.36 -8.44
C GLY A 90 -3.28 -1.34 -9.95
N GLN A 91 -3.16 -0.16 -10.59
CA GLN A 91 -3.23 -0.04 -12.04
C GLN A 91 -1.85 -0.23 -12.65
N PRO A 92 -1.71 -1.01 -13.75
CA PRO A 92 -0.45 -1.19 -14.43
C PRO A 92 0.15 0.12 -14.94
N ILE A 93 1.46 0.32 -14.72
CA ILE A 93 2.23 1.48 -15.23
C ILE A 93 3.36 1.06 -16.18
N ASP A 94 3.47 -0.21 -16.48
CA ASP A 94 4.47 -0.81 -17.37
C ASP A 94 4.02 -0.89 -18.85
N GLY A 95 2.87 -0.29 -19.18
CA GLY A 95 2.30 -0.35 -20.54
C GLY A 95 1.65 -1.70 -20.90
N GLY A 96 1.63 -2.65 -20.00
CA GLY A 96 0.96 -3.93 -20.17
C GLY A 96 -0.57 -3.83 -20.00
N PRO A 97 -1.31 -4.91 -20.29
CA PRO A 97 -2.76 -4.95 -20.16
C PRO A 97 -3.21 -4.83 -18.71
N GLU A 98 -4.47 -4.47 -18.50
CA GLU A 98 -5.09 -4.57 -17.16
C GLU A 98 -5.13 -6.04 -16.69
N ILE A 99 -5.00 -6.22 -15.38
CA ILE A 99 -5.03 -7.53 -14.74
C ILE A 99 -6.45 -8.12 -14.84
N ILE A 100 -6.54 -9.38 -15.28
CA ILE A 100 -7.76 -10.16 -15.18
C ILE A 100 -7.83 -10.75 -13.77
N PRO A 101 -8.74 -10.29 -12.92
CA PRO A 101 -8.70 -10.67 -11.51
C PRO A 101 -9.27 -12.07 -11.28
N ASP A 102 -8.59 -12.87 -10.47
CA ASP A 102 -9.19 -14.05 -9.83
C ASP A 102 -10.17 -13.60 -8.75
N LYS A 103 -9.79 -12.57 -7.99
CA LYS A 103 -10.56 -11.99 -6.88
C LYS A 103 -10.32 -10.49 -6.74
N GLU A 104 -11.23 -9.84 -5.99
CA GLU A 104 -11.00 -8.52 -5.40
C GLU A 104 -10.89 -8.67 -3.88
N LEU A 105 -9.80 -8.17 -3.29
CA LEU A 105 -9.51 -8.23 -1.85
C LEU A 105 -9.51 -6.84 -1.24
N ASP A 106 -10.00 -6.72 0.00
CA ASP A 106 -9.90 -5.48 0.78
C ASP A 106 -8.44 -5.21 1.12
N ILE A 107 -7.96 -3.99 0.85
CA ILE A 107 -6.57 -3.62 1.08
C ILE A 107 -6.20 -3.44 2.55
N ASN A 108 -7.18 -3.33 3.45
CA ASN A 108 -6.93 -3.27 4.88
C ASN A 108 -6.50 -4.62 5.47
N GLY A 109 -6.68 -5.70 4.69
CA GLY A 109 -6.31 -7.05 5.09
C GLY A 109 -7.22 -7.62 6.18
N ASN A 110 -6.94 -8.85 6.56
CA ASN A 110 -7.62 -9.52 7.66
C ASN A 110 -6.68 -9.62 8.87
N PRO A 111 -7.18 -9.36 10.08
CA PRO A 111 -6.37 -9.52 11.27
C PRO A 111 -5.97 -11.00 11.43
N MET A 112 -4.69 -11.23 11.61
CA MET A 112 -4.13 -12.55 11.85
C MET A 112 -4.47 -13.01 13.28
N ASN A 113 -5.08 -14.19 13.44
CA ASN A 113 -5.35 -14.74 14.77
C ASN A 113 -4.02 -14.99 15.51
N PRO A 114 -3.78 -14.38 16.67
CA PRO A 114 -2.53 -14.58 17.41
C PRO A 114 -2.28 -16.05 17.81
N ALA A 115 -3.33 -16.83 18.02
CA ALA A 115 -3.22 -18.23 18.41
C ALA A 115 -2.77 -19.15 17.26
N SER A 116 -2.91 -18.73 16.01
CA SER A 116 -2.43 -19.46 14.84
C SER A 116 -1.04 -19.05 14.39
N ARG A 117 -0.41 -18.08 15.05
CA ARG A 117 0.98 -17.69 14.73
C ARG A 117 1.97 -18.74 15.23
N GLU A 118 2.90 -19.10 14.35
CA GLU A 118 4.04 -19.96 14.66
C GLU A 118 5.34 -19.16 14.78
N PHE A 119 6.27 -19.70 15.56
CA PHE A 119 7.63 -19.15 15.58
C PHE A 119 8.31 -19.41 14.23
N PRO A 120 8.86 -18.36 13.60
CA PRO A 120 9.55 -18.47 12.33
C PRO A 120 10.85 -19.29 12.50
N ALA A 121 11.09 -20.19 11.55
CA ALA A 121 12.29 -21.07 11.56
C ALA A 121 12.97 -21.13 10.18
N GLU A 122 12.25 -20.90 9.08
CA GLU A 122 12.84 -20.99 7.74
C GLU A 122 13.66 -19.75 7.42
N PHE A 123 14.92 -19.98 7.08
CA PHE A 123 15.89 -18.95 6.75
C PHE A 123 15.64 -18.38 5.34
N ILE A 124 15.55 -17.06 5.26
CA ILE A 124 15.55 -16.32 4.01
C ILE A 124 16.94 -15.73 3.81
N GLN A 125 17.66 -16.24 2.85
CA GLN A 125 18.96 -15.71 2.46
C GLN A 125 18.75 -14.42 1.66
N THR A 126 19.25 -13.30 2.17
CA THR A 126 19.13 -11.99 1.49
C THR A 126 20.27 -11.73 0.51
N GLY A 127 21.36 -12.47 0.61
CA GLY A 127 22.60 -12.24 -0.14
C GLY A 127 23.47 -11.10 0.40
N ILE A 128 23.08 -10.52 1.53
CA ILE A 128 23.84 -9.49 2.25
C ILE A 128 24.50 -10.17 3.46
N SER A 129 25.82 -10.34 3.44
CA SER A 129 26.56 -11.12 4.44
C SER A 129 26.33 -10.66 5.87
N THR A 130 26.21 -9.36 6.12
CA THR A 130 25.94 -8.81 7.45
C THR A 130 24.53 -9.09 7.95
N ILE A 131 23.54 -9.11 7.06
CA ILE A 131 22.16 -9.50 7.41
C ILE A 131 22.14 -11.02 7.66
N ASP A 132 22.60 -11.80 6.70
CA ASP A 132 22.53 -13.25 6.74
C ASP A 132 23.31 -13.85 7.92
N GLY A 133 24.43 -13.21 8.31
CA GLY A 133 25.29 -13.70 9.39
C GLY A 133 24.99 -13.13 10.78
N MET A 134 24.41 -11.92 10.88
CA MET A 134 24.27 -11.24 12.18
C MET A 134 22.82 -10.89 12.54
N ASN A 135 21.98 -10.64 11.56
CA ASN A 135 20.56 -10.26 11.74
C ASN A 135 19.66 -11.16 10.89
N THR A 136 19.91 -12.44 10.92
CA THR A 136 19.29 -13.46 10.09
C THR A 136 17.79 -13.25 9.89
N LEU A 137 17.36 -13.09 8.63
CA LEU A 137 15.97 -12.98 8.28
C LEU A 137 15.33 -14.37 8.20
N VAL A 138 14.20 -14.55 8.85
CA VAL A 138 13.42 -15.77 8.79
C VAL A 138 11.99 -15.50 8.34
N ARG A 139 11.33 -16.48 7.76
CA ARG A 139 9.97 -16.36 7.23
C ARG A 139 8.99 -15.87 8.30
N GLY A 140 8.25 -14.80 8.00
CA GLY A 140 7.31 -14.18 8.94
C GLY A 140 7.92 -13.15 9.90
N GLN A 141 9.22 -12.89 9.81
CA GLN A 141 9.90 -11.87 10.60
C GLN A 141 9.83 -10.51 9.92
N LYS A 142 9.92 -9.46 10.74
CA LYS A 142 10.11 -8.07 10.30
C LYS A 142 11.55 -7.67 10.59
N LEU A 143 12.26 -7.20 9.57
CA LEU A 143 13.64 -6.72 9.69
C LEU A 143 13.69 -5.24 9.31
N PRO A 144 13.78 -4.30 10.27
CA PRO A 144 13.97 -2.90 9.96
C PRO A 144 15.42 -2.63 9.55
N ILE A 145 15.59 -1.85 8.47
CA ILE A 145 16.88 -1.35 8.03
C ILE A 145 16.86 0.16 8.23
N PHE A 146 17.71 0.67 9.12
CA PHE A 146 17.86 2.10 9.37
C PHE A 146 19.04 2.63 8.55
N SER A 147 18.82 3.72 7.82
CA SER A 147 19.89 4.41 7.10
C SER A 147 19.85 5.92 7.32
N GLY A 148 20.99 6.56 7.15
CA GLY A 148 21.07 8.03 7.10
C GLY A 148 20.84 8.56 5.70
N SER A 149 20.54 9.86 5.60
CA SER A 149 20.40 10.54 4.30
C SER A 149 21.68 10.41 3.47
N GLY A 150 21.52 10.10 2.18
CA GLY A 150 22.63 9.93 1.22
C GLY A 150 23.31 8.56 1.25
N LEU A 151 22.88 7.63 2.10
CA LEU A 151 23.35 6.25 2.05
C LEU A 151 22.57 5.46 0.98
N PRO A 152 23.19 4.43 0.35
CA PRO A 152 22.62 3.70 -0.77
C PRO A 152 21.59 2.64 -0.33
N HIS A 153 20.56 3.02 0.42
CA HIS A 153 19.53 2.10 0.92
C HIS A 153 18.66 1.52 -0.21
N ASN A 154 18.46 2.28 -1.28
CA ASN A 154 17.72 1.79 -2.46
C ASN A 154 18.50 0.72 -3.22
N ASP A 155 19.84 0.87 -3.36
CA ASP A 155 20.69 -0.18 -3.93
C ASP A 155 20.66 -1.45 -3.08
N LEU A 156 20.67 -1.31 -1.75
CA LEU A 156 20.55 -2.43 -0.82
C LEU A 156 19.20 -3.14 -0.99
N ALA A 157 18.10 -2.39 -1.05
CA ALA A 157 16.76 -2.94 -1.25
C ALA A 157 16.65 -3.68 -2.59
N ALA A 158 17.16 -3.10 -3.68
CA ALA A 158 17.19 -3.72 -5.00
C ALA A 158 18.05 -5.00 -5.00
N GLN A 159 19.19 -5.00 -4.33
CA GLN A 159 20.05 -6.17 -4.20
C GLN A 159 19.36 -7.31 -3.45
N ILE A 160 18.69 -7.02 -2.35
CA ILE A 160 17.89 -8.01 -1.61
C ILE A 160 16.78 -8.58 -2.51
N ALA A 161 16.03 -7.73 -3.22
CA ALA A 161 14.97 -8.17 -4.13
C ALA A 161 15.49 -9.14 -5.21
N ARG A 162 16.70 -8.90 -5.73
CA ARG A 162 17.33 -9.77 -6.73
C ARG A 162 17.85 -11.09 -6.18
N GLN A 163 18.39 -11.09 -4.98
CA GLN A 163 19.17 -12.20 -4.43
C GLN A 163 18.41 -13.06 -3.42
N ALA A 164 17.33 -12.51 -2.82
CA ALA A 164 16.59 -13.19 -1.79
C ALA A 164 16.05 -14.54 -2.26
N LYS A 165 16.21 -15.55 -1.41
CA LYS A 165 15.68 -16.91 -1.62
C LYS A 165 15.51 -17.61 -0.28
N VAL A 166 14.61 -18.58 -0.23
CA VAL A 166 14.52 -19.53 0.89
C VAL A 166 15.54 -20.65 0.67
N VAL A 167 16.27 -20.98 1.71
CA VAL A 167 17.29 -22.04 1.65
C VAL A 167 16.67 -23.37 2.08
N GLY A 168 16.87 -24.40 1.26
CA GLY A 168 16.46 -25.77 1.59
C GLY A 168 15.08 -26.19 1.10
N THR A 169 14.40 -25.35 0.32
CA THR A 169 13.15 -25.70 -0.36
C THR A 169 13.21 -25.29 -1.84
N ASP A 170 12.48 -26.01 -2.69
CA ASP A 170 12.26 -25.65 -4.10
C ASP A 170 10.89 -24.96 -4.26
N ASP A 171 10.32 -24.44 -3.16
CA ASP A 171 9.01 -23.79 -3.18
C ASP A 171 9.07 -22.46 -3.94
N ASP A 172 7.97 -22.09 -4.54
CA ASP A 172 7.82 -20.84 -5.27
C ASP A 172 8.06 -19.63 -4.35
N PHE A 173 8.87 -18.69 -4.82
CA PHE A 173 9.28 -17.51 -4.07
C PHE A 173 8.95 -16.23 -4.84
N ALA A 174 8.18 -15.35 -4.22
CA ALA A 174 7.85 -14.04 -4.76
C ALA A 174 8.40 -12.91 -3.90
N VAL A 175 8.71 -11.80 -4.52
CA VAL A 175 9.08 -10.54 -3.85
C VAL A 175 8.06 -9.48 -4.20
N ILE A 176 7.50 -8.84 -3.18
CA ILE A 176 6.62 -7.70 -3.35
C ILE A 176 7.37 -6.45 -2.91
N PHE A 177 7.58 -5.54 -3.84
CA PHE A 177 8.35 -4.32 -3.64
C PHE A 177 7.42 -3.11 -3.64
N ALA A 178 7.37 -2.36 -2.54
CA ALA A 178 6.63 -1.11 -2.44
C ALA A 178 7.58 0.06 -2.29
N ALA A 179 7.61 0.92 -3.30
CA ALA A 179 8.39 2.15 -3.31
C ALA A 179 7.48 3.36 -3.04
N MET A 180 7.74 4.06 -1.94
CA MET A 180 6.88 5.13 -1.43
C MET A 180 7.59 6.47 -1.48
N GLY A 181 7.07 7.42 -2.27
CA GLY A 181 7.60 8.78 -2.36
C GLY A 181 8.99 8.85 -2.98
N ILE A 182 9.28 7.96 -3.91
CA ILE A 182 10.55 7.91 -4.63
C ILE A 182 10.58 8.93 -5.78
N THR A 183 11.77 9.37 -6.15
CA THR A 183 11.96 10.24 -7.30
C THR A 183 11.78 9.47 -8.62
N HIS A 184 11.51 10.18 -9.71
CA HIS A 184 11.47 9.59 -11.05
C HIS A 184 12.77 8.88 -11.44
N GLU A 185 13.91 9.38 -10.96
CA GLU A 185 15.22 8.78 -11.19
C GLU A 185 15.35 7.42 -10.48
N GLU A 186 14.93 7.35 -9.21
CA GLU A 186 14.91 6.10 -8.45
C GLU A 186 13.91 5.09 -9.02
N ALA A 187 12.75 5.55 -9.50
CA ALA A 187 11.78 4.69 -10.18
C ALA A 187 12.38 4.07 -11.44
N ASN A 188 13.03 4.88 -12.29
CA ASN A 188 13.74 4.40 -13.47
C ASN A 188 14.88 3.43 -13.12
N PHE A 189 15.59 3.68 -12.01
CA PHE A 189 16.63 2.79 -11.52
C PHE A 189 16.05 1.40 -11.19
N PHE A 190 14.99 1.33 -10.39
CA PHE A 190 14.37 0.06 -10.03
C PHE A 190 13.83 -0.69 -11.25
N MET A 191 13.11 0.00 -12.15
CA MET A 191 12.57 -0.63 -13.35
C MET A 191 13.67 -1.26 -14.20
N LYS A 192 14.71 -0.48 -14.55
CA LYS A 192 15.83 -0.96 -15.37
C LYS A 192 16.65 -2.04 -14.68
N ASP A 193 16.83 -1.95 -13.37
CA ASP A 193 17.63 -2.93 -12.64
C ASP A 193 16.92 -4.29 -12.57
N PHE A 194 15.63 -4.31 -12.29
CA PHE A 194 14.85 -5.54 -12.24
C PHE A 194 14.69 -6.19 -13.62
N GLU A 195 14.46 -5.39 -14.67
CA GLU A 195 14.44 -5.90 -16.06
C GLU A 195 15.79 -6.49 -16.47
N ARG A 196 16.89 -5.71 -16.30
CA ARG A 196 18.24 -6.11 -16.70
C ARG A 196 18.74 -7.37 -16.00
N THR A 197 18.34 -7.57 -14.77
CA THR A 197 18.80 -8.70 -13.93
C THR A 197 17.91 -9.93 -14.03
N GLY A 198 16.76 -9.85 -14.71
CA GLY A 198 15.77 -10.92 -14.76
C GLY A 198 15.01 -11.13 -13.44
N ALA A 199 15.23 -10.27 -12.44
CA ALA A 199 14.54 -10.37 -11.15
C ALA A 199 13.05 -10.11 -11.29
N LEU A 200 12.64 -9.38 -12.34
CA LEU A 200 11.26 -9.00 -12.57
C LEU A 200 10.32 -10.21 -12.64
N GLU A 201 10.75 -11.34 -13.15
CA GLU A 201 9.91 -12.56 -13.26
C GLU A 201 9.24 -12.98 -11.94
N ARG A 202 9.84 -12.63 -10.80
CA ARG A 202 9.34 -12.96 -9.45
C ARG A 202 9.04 -11.74 -8.58
N VAL A 203 9.17 -10.53 -9.12
CA VAL A 203 8.97 -9.27 -8.37
C VAL A 203 7.70 -8.59 -8.85
N THR A 204 6.80 -8.27 -7.92
CA THR A 204 5.69 -7.36 -8.15
C THR A 204 6.02 -6.02 -7.52
N VAL A 205 5.89 -4.93 -8.26
CA VAL A 205 6.29 -3.60 -7.79
C VAL A 205 5.10 -2.65 -7.73
N PHE A 206 4.90 -2.04 -6.56
CA PHE A 206 3.97 -0.92 -6.38
C PHE A 206 4.78 0.36 -6.19
N MET A 207 4.52 1.37 -7.00
CA MET A 207 5.25 2.65 -6.97
C MET A 207 4.32 3.81 -6.68
N ASN A 208 4.76 4.69 -5.79
CA ASN A 208 4.25 6.03 -5.60
C ASN A 208 5.42 7.01 -5.72
N LEU A 209 5.30 7.95 -6.62
CA LEU A 209 6.34 8.94 -6.88
C LEU A 209 6.28 10.10 -5.89
N ALA A 210 7.35 10.90 -5.84
CA ALA A 210 7.46 12.02 -4.92
C ALA A 210 6.44 13.14 -5.20
N ASP A 211 6.05 13.29 -6.45
CA ASP A 211 5.06 14.26 -6.94
C ASP A 211 3.60 13.73 -6.94
N ASP A 212 3.43 12.43 -6.66
CA ASP A 212 2.10 11.86 -6.47
C ASP A 212 1.46 12.35 -5.14
N PRO A 213 0.12 12.41 -5.05
CA PRO A 213 -0.58 12.78 -3.84
C PRO A 213 -0.18 11.96 -2.61
N ALA A 214 -0.02 12.61 -1.46
CA ALA A 214 0.40 11.96 -0.21
C ALA A 214 -0.55 10.82 0.23
N ILE A 215 -1.84 10.93 -0.06
CA ILE A 215 -2.81 9.88 0.27
C ILE A 215 -2.56 8.58 -0.51
N GLU A 216 -2.08 8.66 -1.74
CA GLU A 216 -1.69 7.50 -2.54
C GLU A 216 -0.50 6.77 -1.92
N ARG A 217 0.44 7.53 -1.32
CA ARG A 217 1.58 6.96 -0.59
C ARG A 217 1.16 6.10 0.59
N ILE A 218 0.04 6.46 1.25
CA ILE A 218 -0.54 5.69 2.35
C ILE A 218 -1.18 4.38 1.85
N LEU A 219 -1.70 4.36 0.63
CA LEU A 219 -2.31 3.16 0.03
C LEU A 219 -1.27 2.15 -0.46
N THR A 220 -0.12 2.63 -0.96
CA THR A 220 0.91 1.80 -1.60
C THR A 220 1.34 0.58 -0.77
N PRO A 221 1.72 0.69 0.52
CA PRO A 221 2.11 -0.48 1.30
C PRO A 221 0.93 -1.42 1.59
N LYS A 222 -0.29 -0.91 1.64
CA LYS A 222 -1.49 -1.75 1.81
C LYS A 222 -1.75 -2.60 0.58
N MET A 223 -1.61 -2.04 -0.63
CA MET A 223 -1.69 -2.80 -1.89
C MET A 223 -0.63 -3.89 -1.96
N ALA A 224 0.62 -3.55 -1.64
CA ALA A 224 1.73 -4.50 -1.61
C ALA A 224 1.48 -5.65 -0.64
N LEU A 225 1.04 -5.36 0.59
CA LEU A 225 0.76 -6.37 1.59
C LEU A 225 -0.45 -7.24 1.22
N THR A 226 -1.48 -6.69 0.58
CA THR A 226 -2.62 -7.47 0.09
C THR A 226 -2.21 -8.45 -1.01
N THR A 227 -1.32 -8.02 -1.92
CA THR A 227 -0.72 -8.92 -2.91
C THR A 227 0.10 -10.02 -2.24
N ALA A 228 0.91 -9.65 -1.24
CA ALA A 228 1.72 -10.61 -0.49
C ALA A 228 0.88 -11.65 0.24
N GLU A 229 -0.21 -11.23 0.88
CA GLU A 229 -1.16 -12.12 1.55
C GLU A 229 -1.84 -13.08 0.56
N TYR A 230 -2.21 -12.59 -0.62
CA TYR A 230 -2.78 -13.43 -1.68
C TYR A 230 -1.79 -14.53 -2.11
N PHE A 231 -0.55 -14.17 -2.42
CA PHE A 231 0.45 -15.16 -2.80
C PHE A 231 0.81 -16.11 -1.66
N ALA A 232 0.96 -15.59 -0.43
CA ALA A 232 1.35 -16.42 0.70
C ALA A 232 0.24 -17.39 1.16
N PHE A 233 -1.00 -16.90 1.29
CA PHE A 233 -2.07 -17.69 1.91
C PHE A 233 -2.97 -18.42 0.92
N GLU A 234 -3.09 -17.93 -0.32
CA GLU A 234 -3.95 -18.59 -1.32
C GLU A 234 -3.15 -19.39 -2.36
N LYS A 235 -1.92 -18.95 -2.67
CA LYS A 235 -1.02 -19.65 -3.61
C LYS A 235 0.08 -20.47 -2.90
N ASN A 236 0.14 -20.39 -1.56
CA ASN A 236 1.12 -21.10 -0.74
C ASN A 236 2.59 -20.83 -1.12
N MET A 237 2.87 -19.61 -1.59
CA MET A 237 4.21 -19.18 -1.96
C MET A 237 4.98 -18.64 -0.76
N HIS A 238 6.31 -18.70 -0.82
CA HIS A 238 7.16 -17.91 0.07
C HIS A 238 7.21 -16.47 -0.43
N VAL A 239 6.87 -15.50 0.42
CA VAL A 239 6.80 -14.10 0.01
C VAL A 239 7.67 -13.22 0.89
N LEU A 240 8.53 -12.43 0.25
CA LEU A 240 9.29 -11.35 0.88
C LEU A 240 8.69 -10.00 0.47
N VAL A 241 8.32 -9.18 1.45
CA VAL A 241 7.85 -7.82 1.21
C VAL A 241 8.96 -6.83 1.56
N ILE A 242 9.27 -5.92 0.63
CA ILE A 242 10.23 -4.84 0.82
C ILE A 242 9.48 -3.52 0.75
N LEU A 243 9.50 -2.76 1.85
CA LEU A 243 8.84 -1.45 1.95
C LEU A 243 9.90 -0.34 2.02
N THR A 244 10.07 0.43 0.97
CA THR A 244 10.99 1.57 0.91
C THR A 244 10.25 2.85 0.46
N ASP A 245 10.18 3.96 1.21
CA ASP A 245 10.71 4.06 2.56
C ASP A 245 9.57 4.45 3.52
N LEU A 246 9.56 3.84 4.68
CA LEU A 246 8.52 4.08 5.69
C LEU A 246 8.63 5.47 6.35
N SER A 247 9.76 6.17 6.22
CA SER A 247 9.84 7.59 6.61
C SER A 247 8.94 8.44 5.73
N ASN A 248 8.97 8.23 4.41
CA ASN A 248 8.08 8.92 3.47
C ASN A 248 6.60 8.59 3.73
N TYR A 249 6.32 7.35 4.13
CA TYR A 249 4.97 6.97 4.58
C TYR A 249 4.52 7.77 5.80
N CYS A 250 5.36 7.90 6.84
CA CYS A 250 5.05 8.68 8.03
C CYS A 250 4.86 10.17 7.69
N GLU A 251 5.68 10.73 6.79
CA GLU A 251 5.52 12.11 6.31
C GLU A 251 4.18 12.30 5.58
N ALA A 252 3.76 11.32 4.78
CA ALA A 252 2.44 11.35 4.15
C ALA A 252 1.30 11.31 5.18
N LEU A 253 1.41 10.50 6.23
CA LEU A 253 0.44 10.51 7.33
C LEU A 253 0.35 11.89 8.00
N ARG A 254 1.49 12.55 8.22
CA ARG A 254 1.53 13.90 8.80
C ARG A 254 0.84 14.93 7.89
N GLU A 255 1.12 14.89 6.60
CA GLU A 255 0.51 15.79 5.62
C GLU A 255 -1.00 15.58 5.51
N VAL A 256 -1.43 14.34 5.40
CA VAL A 256 -2.86 13.99 5.26
C VAL A 256 -3.64 14.32 6.54
N SER A 257 -3.08 14.04 7.73
CA SER A 257 -3.73 14.38 9.00
C SER A 257 -3.87 15.89 9.18
N ALA A 258 -2.87 16.66 8.78
CA ALA A 258 -2.94 18.12 8.80
C ALA A 258 -4.01 18.65 7.82
N ALA A 259 -4.12 18.06 6.62
CA ALA A 259 -5.14 18.42 5.65
C ALA A 259 -6.58 18.05 6.09
N ARG A 260 -6.73 17.15 7.04
CA ARG A 260 -8.00 16.75 7.67
C ARG A 260 -8.32 17.54 8.95
N ASP A 261 -7.50 18.51 9.33
CA ASP A 261 -7.63 19.27 10.59
C ASP A 261 -7.64 18.35 11.83
N GLU A 262 -6.92 17.23 11.78
CA GLU A 262 -6.75 16.34 12.93
C GLU A 262 -5.84 16.98 13.97
N VAL A 263 -6.10 16.70 15.26
CA VAL A 263 -5.26 17.22 16.35
C VAL A 263 -3.85 16.64 16.25
N PRO A 264 -2.82 17.46 16.04
CA PRO A 264 -1.47 16.96 15.87
C PRO A 264 -0.89 16.42 17.18
N GLY A 265 -0.18 15.29 17.09
CA GLY A 265 0.64 14.76 18.15
C GLY A 265 2.06 15.35 18.13
N ARG A 266 3.01 14.62 18.71
CA ARG A 266 4.42 15.04 18.79
C ARG A 266 4.99 15.28 17.39
N ARG A 267 5.68 16.40 17.18
CA ARG A 267 6.29 16.83 15.90
C ARG A 267 5.30 16.94 14.72
N GLY A 268 4.02 17.11 15.00
CA GLY A 268 3.00 17.24 13.96
C GLY A 268 2.50 15.93 13.35
N TYR A 269 2.99 14.77 13.80
CA TYR A 269 2.48 13.48 13.37
C TYR A 269 1.12 13.17 14.02
N PRO A 270 0.23 12.42 13.36
CA PRO A 270 -1.02 12.02 13.98
C PRO A 270 -0.77 11.08 15.17
N GLY A 271 -1.61 11.16 16.19
CA GLY A 271 -1.48 10.36 17.39
C GLY A 271 -1.53 8.85 17.16
N TYR A 272 -2.16 8.43 16.06
CA TYR A 272 -2.30 7.02 15.66
C TYR A 272 -1.14 6.49 14.78
N MET A 273 -0.11 7.27 14.47
CA MET A 273 0.97 6.86 13.57
C MET A 273 1.62 5.52 13.97
N TYR A 274 1.89 5.33 15.27
CA TYR A 274 2.49 4.07 15.75
C TYR A 274 1.55 2.88 15.60
N THR A 275 0.26 3.07 15.88
CA THR A 275 -0.75 2.03 15.71
C THR A 275 -0.93 1.66 14.24
N ASP A 276 -0.87 2.64 13.36
CA ASP A 276 -0.98 2.44 11.92
C ASP A 276 0.23 1.66 11.36
N LEU A 277 1.45 2.05 11.76
CA LEU A 277 2.66 1.28 11.45
C LEU A 277 2.63 -0.15 12.01
N ALA A 278 2.15 -0.30 13.25
CA ALA A 278 1.98 -1.63 13.85
C ALA A 278 1.00 -2.48 13.04
N GLY A 279 -0.09 -1.90 12.54
CA GLY A 279 -1.03 -2.55 11.65
C GLY A 279 -0.38 -3.08 10.37
N ILE A 280 0.51 -2.29 9.75
CA ILE A 280 1.30 -2.72 8.59
C ILE A 280 2.22 -3.88 8.95
N TYR A 281 2.99 -3.76 10.03
CA TYR A 281 3.95 -4.79 10.42
C TYR A 281 3.29 -6.10 10.87
N GLU A 282 2.13 -6.02 11.51
CA GLU A 282 1.41 -7.20 11.98
C GLU A 282 0.77 -8.03 10.87
N ARG A 283 0.69 -7.51 9.64
CA ARG A 283 0.30 -8.29 8.46
C ARG A 283 1.36 -9.32 8.04
N ALA A 284 2.62 -9.13 8.43
CA ALA A 284 3.66 -10.12 8.23
C ALA A 284 3.71 -11.11 9.40
N GLY A 285 3.71 -12.40 9.10
CA GLY A 285 3.77 -13.46 10.10
C GLY A 285 3.70 -14.83 9.46
N ARG A 286 4.12 -15.85 10.23
CA ARG A 286 3.90 -17.22 9.89
C ARG A 286 2.64 -17.73 10.61
N ILE A 287 1.81 -18.48 9.90
CA ILE A 287 0.57 -19.07 10.41
C ILE A 287 0.67 -20.58 10.29
N ALA A 288 0.15 -21.29 11.29
CA ALA A 288 0.00 -22.75 11.27
C ALA A 288 -1.07 -23.19 10.27
N GLY A 289 -0.81 -24.20 9.50
CA GLY A 289 -1.75 -24.85 8.58
C GLY A 289 -1.51 -24.60 7.12
#